data_326ab3c7b09342951a2c087988d530bf
#
_entry.id   326ab3c7b09342951a2c087988d530bf
#
_cell.length_a   1.000
_cell.length_b   1.000
_cell.length_c   1.000
_cell.angle_alpha   90.00
_cell.angle_beta   90.00
_cell.angle_gamma   90.00
#
_symmetry.space_group_name_H-M   'P 1'
#
loop_
_entity.id
_entity.type
_entity.pdbx_description
1 polymer ?
#
loop_
_entity_poly.entity_id
_entity_poly.type
_entity_poly.pdbx_seq_one_letter_code
_entity_poly.pdbx_strand_id
1 'polypeptide(L)'
;PNAVRLWNIFERWHPHEQKELSRQTLVSVSRRRPAQAETQENGAEGGKIPLQLYPRCTPSDGAAEGIAMAVASESYAPSVLVSTEGLPEKDWLEYRRRGIGGSDAAAILGISPFATARDLYYDKLKIVPFDDSESNWVAKKMGHLLEDLVAEIFHVKTGYRIYQIKKMFYHPVHTFMLADIDYFVELPGGRTAILEIKTTNYNAKDHWWSEDGQEIVPLNYEAQGRHYMAVMNIDEVFYCCLYGNNEDEVIIRHIDRDRDYEAELI
;
A
#
# COMPACT_ATOMS: atom_id res chain seq x y z
N PRO A 1 12.90 -8.76 17.43
CA PRO A 1 12.38 -7.78 18.41
C PRO A 1 11.19 -6.99 17.87
N ASN A 2 11.04 -6.85 16.56
CA ASN A 2 10.01 -5.98 15.94
C ASN A 2 8.65 -6.65 15.77
N ALA A 3 8.56 -7.98 15.72
CA ALA A 3 7.29 -8.70 15.81
C ALA A 3 6.54 -8.42 17.12
N VAL A 4 7.27 -8.03 18.17
CA VAL A 4 6.70 -7.68 19.47
C VAL A 4 5.94 -6.34 19.44
N ARG A 5 6.31 -5.39 18.57
CA ARG A 5 5.57 -4.12 18.44
C ARG A 5 4.27 -4.29 17.68
N LEU A 6 4.27 -5.03 16.58
CA LEU A 6 3.01 -5.42 15.90
C LEU A 6 2.09 -6.20 16.82
N TRP A 7 2.66 -7.09 17.65
CA TRP A 7 1.92 -7.80 18.71
C TRP A 7 1.31 -6.84 19.74
N ASN A 8 2.07 -5.85 20.21
CA ASN A 8 1.59 -4.87 21.19
C ASN A 8 0.51 -3.93 20.63
N ILE A 9 0.55 -3.61 19.33
CA ILE A 9 -0.52 -2.85 18.65
C ILE A 9 -1.78 -3.71 18.57
N PHE A 10 -1.66 -4.98 18.23
CA PHE A 10 -2.78 -5.90 18.13
C PHE A 10 -3.41 -6.23 19.48
N GLU A 11 -2.62 -6.46 20.54
CA GLU A 11 -3.11 -6.66 21.92
C GLU A 11 -3.86 -5.44 22.47
N ARG A 12 -3.49 -4.24 22.04
CA ARG A 12 -4.12 -3.00 22.48
C ARG A 12 -5.48 -2.77 21.83
N TRP A 13 -5.73 -3.37 20.68
CA TRP A 13 -6.95 -3.16 19.90
C TRP A 13 -8.05 -4.20 20.15
N HIS A 14 -7.70 -5.46 20.47
CA HIS A 14 -8.72 -6.52 20.61
C HIS A 14 -8.41 -7.55 21.70
N PRO A 15 -8.50 -7.21 22.99
CA PRO A 15 -8.25 -8.16 24.06
C PRO A 15 -9.29 -9.29 24.18
N HIS A 16 -10.45 -9.18 23.53
CA HIS A 16 -11.54 -10.17 23.61
C HIS A 16 -11.60 -11.19 22.47
N GLU A 17 -11.07 -10.88 21.29
CA GLU A 17 -11.17 -11.78 20.14
C GLU A 17 -10.19 -12.96 20.15
N GLN A 18 -9.09 -12.85 20.87
CA GLN A 18 -8.09 -13.94 20.98
C GLN A 18 -8.64 -15.23 21.61
N LYS A 19 -9.60 -15.13 22.53
CA LYS A 19 -10.21 -16.32 23.17
C LYS A 19 -11.19 -17.04 22.24
N GLU A 20 -11.77 -16.35 21.30
CA GLU A 20 -12.75 -16.90 20.36
C GLU A 20 -12.09 -17.53 19.13
N LEU A 21 -11.01 -16.92 18.64
CA LEU A 21 -10.21 -17.45 17.51
C LEU A 21 -9.55 -18.80 17.82
N SER A 22 -9.04 -18.97 19.05
CA SER A 22 -8.48 -20.26 19.49
C SER A 22 -9.52 -21.38 19.54
N ARG A 23 -10.81 -21.08 19.69
CA ARG A 23 -11.91 -22.04 19.68
C ARG A 23 -12.42 -22.32 18.27
N GLN A 24 -12.42 -21.33 17.36
CA GLN A 24 -12.93 -21.50 15.99
C GLN A 24 -11.94 -22.26 15.09
N THR A 25 -10.64 -22.12 15.29
CA THR A 25 -9.61 -22.85 14.52
C THR A 25 -9.68 -24.36 14.76
N LEU A 26 -10.12 -24.80 15.93
CA LEU A 26 -10.28 -26.23 16.24
C LEU A 26 -11.57 -26.86 15.68
N VAL A 27 -12.56 -26.05 15.26
CA VAL A 27 -13.86 -26.55 14.81
C VAL A 27 -13.96 -26.56 13.27
N SER A 28 -13.19 -25.75 12.54
CA SER A 28 -13.32 -25.59 11.07
C SER A 28 -12.66 -26.69 10.22
N VAL A 29 -11.84 -27.55 10.80
CA VAL A 29 -11.16 -28.64 10.07
C VAL A 29 -12.08 -29.85 9.83
N SER A 30 -13.28 -29.89 10.43
CA SER A 30 -14.09 -31.12 10.47
C SER A 30 -15.30 -31.18 9.54
N ARG A 31 -15.70 -30.13 8.78
CA ARG A 31 -16.91 -30.22 7.94
C ARG A 31 -16.85 -29.38 6.67
N ARG A 32 -16.52 -29.99 5.55
CA ARG A 32 -16.99 -29.53 4.22
C ARG A 32 -17.62 -30.69 3.45
N ARG A 33 -18.92 -30.66 3.29
CA ARG A 33 -19.67 -31.29 2.20
C ARG A 33 -20.37 -30.16 1.42
N PRO A 34 -20.47 -30.28 0.07
CA PRO A 34 -21.04 -29.23 -0.76
C PRO A 34 -22.57 -29.23 -0.66
N ALA A 35 -23.18 -28.04 -0.58
CA ALA A 35 -24.59 -27.82 -0.74
C ALA A 35 -24.90 -26.99 -1.98
N GLN A 36 -25.90 -27.39 -2.67
CA GLN A 36 -26.44 -26.92 -3.94
C GLN A 36 -27.04 -25.53 -3.86
N ALA A 37 -27.01 -24.84 -5.00
CA ALA A 37 -27.63 -23.55 -5.20
C ALA A 37 -29.15 -23.62 -5.13
N GLU A 38 -29.77 -22.73 -4.37
CA GLU A 38 -31.15 -22.29 -4.57
C GLU A 38 -31.19 -20.76 -4.61
N THR A 39 -31.70 -20.26 -5.72
CA THR A 39 -32.01 -18.87 -5.98
C THR A 39 -33.25 -18.45 -5.21
N GLN A 40 -33.17 -17.39 -4.41
CA GLN A 40 -34.34 -16.60 -4.01
C GLN A 40 -34.01 -15.12 -4.11
N GLU A 41 -34.70 -14.46 -5.01
CA GLU A 41 -34.91 -13.03 -5.09
C GLU A 41 -35.68 -12.54 -3.87
N ASN A 42 -35.16 -11.55 -3.15
CA ASN A 42 -36.02 -10.63 -2.38
C ASN A 42 -35.29 -9.30 -2.25
N GLY A 43 -35.95 -8.26 -2.77
CA GLY A 43 -35.56 -6.88 -2.69
C GLY A 43 -35.63 -6.36 -1.24
N ALA A 44 -34.69 -5.54 -0.87
CA ALA A 44 -34.79 -4.65 0.26
C ALA A 44 -34.01 -3.35 -0.01
N GLU A 45 -34.69 -2.28 0.24
CA GLU A 45 -34.35 -0.89 -0.01
C GLU A 45 -33.04 -0.47 0.66
N GLY A 46 -32.24 0.31 -0.07
CA GLY A 46 -30.96 0.85 0.39
C GLY A 46 -31.12 1.92 1.47
N GLY A 47 -30.74 1.59 2.67
CA GLY A 47 -30.48 2.56 3.74
C GLY A 47 -29.06 3.14 3.58
N LYS A 48 -28.98 4.40 3.17
CA LYS A 48 -27.72 5.17 3.20
C LYS A 48 -27.29 5.38 4.65
N ILE A 49 -26.14 4.84 5.04
CA ILE A 49 -25.47 5.17 6.29
C ILE A 49 -24.68 6.47 6.03
N PRO A 50 -24.90 7.56 6.80
CA PRO A 50 -24.13 8.79 6.63
C PRO A 50 -22.70 8.58 7.11
N LEU A 51 -21.71 8.91 6.27
CA LEU A 51 -20.35 9.10 6.69
C LEU A 51 -20.31 10.23 7.74
N GLN A 52 -20.02 9.88 8.98
CA GLN A 52 -19.72 10.85 10.02
C GLN A 52 -18.33 11.42 9.76
N LEU A 53 -18.29 12.67 9.30
CA LEU A 53 -17.06 13.48 9.22
C LEU A 53 -16.43 13.58 10.61
N TYR A 54 -15.16 13.19 10.74
CA TYR A 54 -14.36 13.49 11.92
C TYR A 54 -14.23 15.02 12.06
N PRO A 55 -14.48 15.58 13.26
CA PRO A 55 -14.34 17.01 13.49
C PRO A 55 -12.89 17.43 13.32
N ARG A 56 -12.64 18.42 12.46
CA ARG A 56 -11.37 19.16 12.46
C ARG A 56 -11.21 19.85 13.81
N CYS A 57 -10.19 19.49 14.56
CA CYS A 57 -9.77 20.27 15.72
C CYS A 57 -9.26 21.63 15.23
N THR A 58 -10.02 22.67 15.53
CA THR A 58 -9.50 24.04 15.46
C THR A 58 -8.61 24.29 16.69
N PRO A 59 -7.42 24.89 16.54
CA PRO A 59 -6.61 25.24 17.69
C PRO A 59 -7.31 26.36 18.49
N SER A 60 -7.56 26.12 19.77
CA SER A 60 -7.91 27.18 20.71
C SER A 60 -6.66 27.94 21.12
N ASP A 61 -6.71 29.27 21.00
CA ASP A 61 -5.68 30.20 21.49
C ASP A 61 -5.41 29.96 22.97
N GLY A 62 -4.26 29.41 23.28
CA GLY A 62 -3.73 29.26 24.62
C GLY A 62 -2.22 29.21 24.55
N ALA A 63 -1.59 30.29 25.00
CA ALA A 63 -0.15 30.46 25.08
C ALA A 63 0.52 29.26 25.78
N ALA A 64 1.30 28.50 25.03
CA ALA A 64 2.31 27.59 25.53
C ALA A 64 3.59 27.89 24.75
N GLU A 65 4.58 28.44 25.44
CA GLU A 65 5.96 28.46 24.99
C GLU A 65 6.38 26.99 24.82
N GLY A 66 6.17 26.46 23.60
CA GLY A 66 6.50 25.12 23.21
C GLY A 66 7.86 25.13 22.55
N ILE A 67 8.76 24.38 23.07
CA ILE A 67 10.00 23.93 22.48
C ILE A 67 9.68 23.48 21.06
N ALA A 68 9.93 24.33 20.07
CA ALA A 68 10.02 23.93 18.68
C ALA A 68 11.28 23.02 18.59
N MET A 69 11.10 21.74 18.77
CA MET A 69 12.07 20.77 18.27
C MET A 69 12.05 20.96 16.76
N ALA A 70 13.01 21.71 16.24
CA ALA A 70 13.40 21.64 14.86
C ALA A 70 13.80 20.16 14.65
N VAL A 71 12.89 19.39 14.06
CA VAL A 71 13.23 18.10 13.48
C VAL A 71 14.17 18.45 12.33
N ALA A 72 15.47 18.46 12.64
CA ALA A 72 16.49 18.49 11.62
C ALA A 72 16.14 17.30 10.70
N SER A 73 15.98 17.57 9.41
CA SER A 73 15.77 16.54 8.40
C SER A 73 17.02 15.65 8.45
N GLU A 74 16.96 14.58 9.22
CA GLU A 74 18.05 13.62 9.24
C GLU A 74 18.17 13.06 7.84
N SER A 75 19.24 13.44 7.14
CA SER A 75 19.57 12.87 5.85
C SER A 75 20.03 11.44 6.07
N TYR A 76 19.18 10.48 5.75
CA TYR A 76 19.54 9.07 5.75
C TYR A 76 19.47 8.52 4.33
N ALA A 77 20.19 7.43 4.10
CA ALA A 77 20.09 6.64 2.88
C ALA A 77 19.46 5.28 3.21
N PRO A 78 18.56 4.76 2.37
CA PRO A 78 17.99 3.43 2.56
C PRO A 78 19.09 2.37 2.52
N SER A 79 18.87 1.29 3.25
CA SER A 79 19.77 0.13 3.24
C SER A 79 19.21 -0.93 2.30
N VAL A 80 20.11 -1.66 1.62
CA VAL A 80 19.73 -2.75 0.71
C VAL A 80 19.46 -4.01 1.53
N LEU A 81 18.28 -4.62 1.34
CA LEU A 81 17.93 -5.90 1.94
C LEU A 81 18.42 -7.06 1.07
N VAL A 82 18.13 -7.02 -0.23
CA VAL A 82 18.50 -8.06 -1.20
C VAL A 82 18.44 -7.50 -2.63
N SER A 83 19.22 -8.08 -3.55
CA SER A 83 19.00 -7.87 -4.99
C SER A 83 17.79 -8.66 -5.45
N THR A 84 16.89 -8.02 -6.19
CA THR A 84 15.70 -8.67 -6.78
C THR A 84 15.95 -9.14 -8.20
N GLU A 85 17.12 -8.81 -8.78
CA GLU A 85 17.49 -9.24 -10.12
C GLU A 85 17.63 -10.77 -10.20
N GLY A 86 16.77 -11.41 -10.99
CA GLY A 86 16.73 -12.87 -11.14
C GLY A 86 16.29 -13.63 -9.89
N LEU A 87 15.80 -12.93 -8.85
CA LEU A 87 15.31 -13.55 -7.63
C LEU A 87 14.01 -14.30 -7.91
N PRO A 88 13.91 -15.61 -7.59
CA PRO A 88 12.67 -16.35 -7.73
C PRO A 88 11.54 -15.73 -6.90
N GLU A 89 10.31 -15.73 -7.41
CA GLU A 89 9.13 -15.16 -6.73
C GLU A 89 8.95 -15.69 -5.30
N LYS A 90 9.17 -16.99 -5.09
CA LYS A 90 9.11 -17.60 -3.76
C LYS A 90 10.09 -16.96 -2.78
N ASP A 91 11.30 -16.69 -3.21
CA ASP A 91 12.34 -16.09 -2.36
C ASP A 91 12.06 -14.61 -2.14
N TRP A 92 11.56 -13.91 -3.17
CA TRP A 92 11.08 -12.52 -3.05
C TRP A 92 9.96 -12.39 -2.00
N LEU A 93 8.97 -13.28 -2.00
CA LEU A 93 7.91 -13.34 -0.99
C LEU A 93 8.48 -13.57 0.43
N GLU A 94 9.50 -14.42 0.57
CA GLU A 94 10.15 -14.65 1.86
C GLU A 94 10.88 -13.40 2.39
N TYR A 95 11.55 -12.64 1.52
CA TYR A 95 12.13 -11.36 1.92
C TYR A 95 11.07 -10.34 2.28
N ARG A 96 10.00 -10.25 1.51
CA ARG A 96 8.89 -9.35 1.75
C ARG A 96 8.17 -9.60 3.09
N ARG A 97 8.13 -10.85 3.56
CA ARG A 97 7.56 -11.21 4.87
C ARG A 97 8.39 -10.75 6.06
N ARG A 98 9.63 -10.32 5.87
CA ARG A 98 10.49 -9.86 6.97
C ARG A 98 10.12 -8.48 7.52
N GLY A 99 9.26 -7.76 6.82
CA GLY A 99 8.83 -6.43 7.24
C GLY A 99 7.51 -6.02 6.59
N ILE A 100 7.22 -4.73 6.67
CA ILE A 100 6.04 -4.09 6.12
C ILE A 100 6.43 -3.40 4.81
N GLY A 101 5.89 -3.84 3.69
CA GLY A 101 6.04 -3.20 2.40
C GLY A 101 5.01 -2.09 2.16
N GLY A 102 5.16 -1.30 1.09
CA GLY A 102 4.26 -0.19 0.82
C GLY A 102 2.80 -0.62 0.63
N SER A 103 2.53 -1.72 -0.07
CA SER A 103 1.17 -2.23 -0.22
C SER A 103 0.56 -2.74 1.10
N ASP A 104 1.39 -3.11 2.08
CA ASP A 104 0.94 -3.58 3.39
C ASP A 104 0.46 -2.40 4.27
N ALA A 105 0.99 -1.19 4.04
CA ALA A 105 0.63 0.02 4.79
C ALA A 105 -0.88 0.30 4.71
N ALA A 106 -1.47 0.18 3.51
CA ALA A 106 -2.91 0.36 3.34
C ALA A 106 -3.75 -0.66 4.12
N ALA A 107 -3.30 -1.91 4.25
CA ALA A 107 -3.99 -2.93 5.03
C ALA A 107 -3.92 -2.63 6.54
N ILE A 108 -2.80 -2.12 7.03
CA ILE A 108 -2.62 -1.71 8.43
C ILE A 108 -3.52 -0.53 8.77
N LEU A 109 -3.63 0.45 7.85
CA LEU A 109 -4.50 1.62 8.00
C LEU A 109 -5.99 1.31 7.81
N GLY A 110 -6.36 0.08 7.41
CA GLY A 110 -7.75 -0.32 7.18
C GLY A 110 -8.38 0.27 5.92
N ILE A 111 -7.58 0.78 4.99
CA ILE A 111 -8.01 1.40 3.73
C ILE A 111 -7.70 0.54 2.49
N SER A 112 -7.14 -0.64 2.66
CA SER A 112 -6.89 -1.57 1.56
C SER A 112 -8.17 -2.25 1.10
N PRO A 113 -8.48 -2.24 -0.21
CA PRO A 113 -9.59 -3.01 -0.76
C PRO A 113 -9.25 -4.50 -0.94
N PHE A 114 -8.00 -4.91 -0.69
CA PHE A 114 -7.49 -6.26 -1.02
C PHE A 114 -7.24 -7.13 0.20
N ALA A 115 -6.85 -6.55 1.33
CA ALA A 115 -6.46 -7.28 2.52
C ALA A 115 -6.77 -6.47 3.79
N THR A 116 -7.08 -7.15 4.88
CA THR A 116 -7.19 -6.55 6.20
C THR A 116 -5.85 -6.64 6.97
N ALA A 117 -5.71 -5.86 8.04
CA ALA A 117 -4.55 -5.98 8.93
C ALA A 117 -4.39 -7.40 9.52
N ARG A 118 -5.52 -8.12 9.73
CA ARG A 118 -5.52 -9.50 10.21
C ARG A 118 -4.97 -10.47 9.17
N ASP A 119 -5.36 -10.32 7.90
CA ASP A 119 -4.88 -11.17 6.81
C ASP A 119 -3.37 -10.98 6.65
N LEU A 120 -2.92 -9.72 6.68
CA LEU A 120 -1.50 -9.38 6.66
C LEU A 120 -0.72 -10.01 7.82
N TYR A 121 -1.26 -9.95 9.04
CA TYR A 121 -0.65 -10.56 10.22
C TYR A 121 -0.45 -12.07 10.04
N TYR A 122 -1.47 -12.78 9.55
CA TYR A 122 -1.37 -14.23 9.32
C TYR A 122 -0.37 -14.58 8.21
N ASP A 123 -0.30 -13.80 7.14
CA ASP A 123 0.69 -13.99 6.08
C ASP A 123 2.12 -13.78 6.61
N LYS A 124 2.37 -12.66 7.32
CA LYS A 124 3.71 -12.35 7.88
C LYS A 124 4.20 -13.41 8.86
N LEU A 125 3.31 -14.02 9.64
CA LEU A 125 3.63 -15.12 10.54
C LEU A 125 3.61 -16.50 9.90
N LYS A 126 3.26 -16.60 8.62
CA LYS A 126 3.12 -17.88 7.89
C LYS A 126 2.11 -18.84 8.54
N ILE A 127 1.11 -18.31 9.24
CA ILE A 127 0.07 -19.11 9.89
C ILE A 127 -0.94 -19.61 8.85
N VAL A 128 -1.39 -18.69 7.97
CA VAL A 128 -2.21 -19.01 6.81
C VAL A 128 -1.63 -18.22 5.64
N PRO A 129 -1.24 -18.87 4.55
CA PRO A 129 -0.90 -18.14 3.33
C PRO A 129 -2.11 -17.31 2.93
N PHE A 130 -1.89 -16.03 2.63
CA PHE A 130 -2.93 -15.23 2.00
C PHE A 130 -3.19 -15.85 0.62
N ASP A 131 -4.24 -16.66 0.52
CA ASP A 131 -4.61 -17.31 -0.72
C ASP A 131 -5.47 -16.36 -1.56
N ASP A 132 -4.81 -15.48 -2.25
CA ASP A 132 -5.38 -14.60 -3.26
C ASP A 132 -5.30 -15.25 -4.68
N SER A 133 -4.90 -16.52 -4.74
CA SER A 133 -4.48 -17.15 -5.97
C SER A 133 -5.61 -17.43 -6.95
N GLU A 134 -6.85 -17.63 -6.49
CA GLU A 134 -7.92 -18.10 -7.39
C GLU A 134 -8.72 -16.97 -8.06
N SER A 135 -8.89 -15.79 -7.43
CA SER A 135 -9.82 -14.78 -7.95
C SER A 135 -9.20 -13.69 -8.82
N ASN A 136 -7.90 -13.36 -8.66
CA ASN A 136 -7.28 -12.20 -9.32
C ASN A 136 -5.94 -12.49 -10.01
N TRP A 137 -5.60 -13.75 -10.28
CA TRP A 137 -4.30 -14.09 -10.88
C TRP A 137 -4.06 -13.42 -12.24
N VAL A 138 -5.13 -13.25 -13.05
CA VAL A 138 -5.03 -12.57 -14.36
C VAL A 138 -4.63 -11.11 -14.17
N ALA A 139 -5.29 -10.39 -13.25
CA ALA A 139 -4.97 -8.98 -12.99
C ALA A 139 -3.54 -8.80 -12.49
N LYS A 140 -3.09 -9.67 -11.58
CA LYS A 140 -1.70 -9.68 -11.10
C LYS A 140 -0.72 -9.95 -12.24
N LYS A 141 -1.00 -10.97 -13.05
CA LYS A 141 -0.14 -11.32 -14.19
C LYS A 141 -0.07 -10.20 -15.21
N MET A 142 -1.21 -9.55 -15.50
CA MET A 142 -1.25 -8.41 -16.39
C MET A 142 -0.45 -7.22 -15.83
N GLY A 143 -0.57 -6.94 -14.52
CA GLY A 143 0.23 -5.92 -13.87
C GLY A 143 1.73 -6.12 -14.13
N HIS A 144 2.24 -7.31 -13.85
CA HIS A 144 3.66 -7.62 -14.11
C HIS A 144 4.07 -7.57 -15.59
N LEU A 145 3.21 -8.06 -16.49
CA LEU A 145 3.53 -8.09 -17.92
C LEU A 145 3.50 -6.69 -18.56
N LEU A 146 2.71 -5.78 -18.01
CA LEU A 146 2.52 -4.43 -18.56
C LEU A 146 3.39 -3.39 -17.85
N GLU A 147 4.11 -3.74 -16.80
CA GLU A 147 4.89 -2.80 -15.99
C GLU A 147 5.89 -2.00 -16.83
N ASP A 148 6.72 -2.69 -17.63
CA ASP A 148 7.70 -2.04 -18.51
C ASP A 148 7.02 -1.16 -19.58
N LEU A 149 5.89 -1.62 -20.15
CA LEU A 149 5.14 -0.86 -21.14
C LEU A 149 4.55 0.43 -20.56
N VAL A 150 3.97 0.35 -19.35
CA VAL A 150 3.39 1.53 -18.68
C VAL A 150 4.48 2.52 -18.28
N ALA A 151 5.65 2.03 -17.89
CA ALA A 151 6.82 2.87 -17.63
C ALA A 151 7.32 3.57 -18.91
N GLU A 152 7.32 2.88 -20.05
CA GLU A 152 7.65 3.48 -21.36
C GLU A 152 6.63 4.56 -21.74
N ILE A 153 5.33 4.32 -21.55
CA ILE A 153 4.28 5.33 -21.79
C ILE A 153 4.52 6.57 -20.92
N PHE A 154 4.85 6.38 -19.64
CA PHE A 154 5.19 7.48 -18.74
C PHE A 154 6.37 8.30 -19.28
N HIS A 155 7.45 7.62 -19.68
CA HIS A 155 8.62 8.27 -20.27
C HIS A 155 8.26 9.10 -21.51
N VAL A 156 7.49 8.52 -22.44
CA VAL A 156 7.08 9.19 -23.68
C VAL A 156 6.21 10.43 -23.40
N LYS A 157 5.25 10.31 -22.47
CA LYS A 157 4.31 11.39 -22.14
C LYS A 157 4.97 12.53 -21.36
N THR A 158 5.92 12.24 -20.49
CA THR A 158 6.53 13.25 -19.61
C THR A 158 7.89 13.75 -20.10
N GLY A 159 8.58 12.96 -20.91
CA GLY A 159 9.96 13.22 -21.33
C GLY A 159 10.99 12.98 -20.21
N TYR A 160 10.56 12.58 -19.01
CA TYR A 160 11.48 12.27 -17.92
C TYR A 160 12.20 10.96 -18.18
N ARG A 161 13.47 10.92 -17.82
CA ARG A 161 14.26 9.70 -17.84
C ARG A 161 13.89 8.83 -16.65
N ILE A 162 13.71 7.52 -16.92
CA ILE A 162 13.38 6.53 -15.90
C ILE A 162 14.43 5.43 -15.86
N TYR A 163 14.58 4.79 -14.70
CA TYR A 163 15.48 3.64 -14.52
C TYR A 163 15.04 2.76 -13.37
N GLN A 164 15.46 1.50 -13.40
CA GLN A 164 15.21 0.55 -12.31
C GLN A 164 16.45 0.34 -11.45
N ILE A 165 16.22 0.14 -10.17
CA ILE A 165 17.22 -0.43 -9.25
C ILE A 165 16.60 -1.71 -8.70
N LYS A 166 16.98 -2.84 -9.27
CA LYS A 166 16.41 -4.16 -8.91
C LYS A 166 16.89 -4.62 -7.54
N LYS A 167 16.41 -3.96 -6.49
CA LYS A 167 16.74 -4.21 -5.10
C LYS A 167 15.56 -3.91 -4.21
N MET A 168 15.36 -4.76 -3.21
CA MET A 168 14.50 -4.44 -2.08
C MET A 168 15.30 -3.68 -1.03
N PHE A 169 14.72 -2.61 -0.50
CA PHE A 169 15.34 -1.72 0.47
C PHE A 169 14.62 -1.81 1.82
N TYR A 170 15.28 -1.32 2.85
CA TYR A 170 14.67 -1.09 4.16
C TYR A 170 15.13 0.24 4.76
N HIS A 171 14.26 0.81 5.60
CA HIS A 171 14.57 2.06 6.30
C HIS A 171 15.68 1.82 7.34
N PRO A 172 16.76 2.64 7.39
CA PRO A 172 17.93 2.36 8.24
C PRO A 172 17.63 2.41 9.73
N VAL A 173 16.65 3.20 10.17
CA VAL A 173 16.22 3.32 11.57
C VAL A 173 15.01 2.41 11.84
N HIS A 174 13.97 2.49 11.01
CA HIS A 174 12.75 1.68 11.12
C HIS A 174 12.87 0.43 10.25
N THR A 175 13.78 -0.49 10.63
CA THR A 175 14.22 -1.63 9.81
C THR A 175 13.09 -2.60 9.40
N PHE A 176 11.90 -2.46 9.98
CA PHE A 176 10.72 -3.21 9.60
C PHE A 176 10.03 -2.65 8.34
N MET A 177 10.32 -1.40 7.95
CA MET A 177 9.76 -0.78 6.76
C MET A 177 10.57 -1.18 5.52
N LEU A 178 9.92 -1.78 4.54
CA LEU A 178 10.54 -2.28 3.31
C LEU A 178 10.00 -1.51 2.11
N ALA A 179 10.85 -1.35 1.09
CA ALA A 179 10.47 -0.80 -0.20
C ALA A 179 11.02 -1.66 -1.34
N ASP A 180 10.19 -1.92 -2.33
CA ASP A 180 10.53 -2.49 -3.63
C ASP A 180 9.91 -1.57 -4.67
N ILE A 181 10.76 -0.79 -5.34
CA ILE A 181 10.36 0.34 -6.19
C ILE A 181 10.32 -0.13 -7.63
N ASP A 182 9.20 0.13 -8.32
CA ASP A 182 9.05 -0.24 -9.72
C ASP A 182 10.08 0.49 -10.59
N TYR A 183 10.08 1.84 -10.53
CA TYR A 183 11.02 2.69 -11.26
C TYR A 183 11.39 3.95 -10.48
N PHE A 184 12.51 4.55 -10.86
CA PHE A 184 12.94 5.87 -10.43
C PHE A 184 12.87 6.84 -11.61
N VAL A 185 12.62 8.12 -11.32
CA VAL A 185 12.53 9.22 -12.28
C VAL A 185 13.67 10.19 -12.04
N GLU A 186 14.42 10.53 -13.08
CA GLU A 186 15.40 11.62 -13.02
C GLU A 186 14.70 12.95 -13.29
N LEU A 187 14.66 13.80 -12.29
CA LEU A 187 14.07 15.13 -12.37
C LEU A 187 15.13 16.22 -12.63
N PRO A 188 14.71 17.38 -13.16
CA PRO A 188 15.61 18.54 -13.31
C PRO A 188 16.31 18.91 -12.00
N GLY A 189 17.57 19.31 -12.10
CA GLY A 189 18.38 19.68 -10.95
C GLY A 189 18.98 18.50 -10.18
N GLY A 190 18.96 17.29 -10.76
CA GLY A 190 19.57 16.09 -10.17
C GLY A 190 18.74 15.48 -9.03
N ARG A 191 17.47 15.88 -8.91
CA ARG A 191 16.52 15.23 -7.99
C ARG A 191 16.06 13.89 -8.54
N THR A 192 15.64 13.02 -7.64
CA THR A 192 15.07 11.71 -7.99
C THR A 192 13.67 11.61 -7.40
N ALA A 193 12.72 11.08 -8.16
CA ALA A 193 11.40 10.71 -7.69
C ALA A 193 11.18 9.20 -7.84
N ILE A 194 10.17 8.69 -7.15
CA ILE A 194 9.67 7.32 -7.32
C ILE A 194 8.63 7.33 -8.46
N LEU A 195 8.58 6.28 -9.26
CA LEU A 195 7.49 6.01 -10.18
C LEU A 195 6.86 4.68 -9.81
N GLU A 196 5.62 4.73 -9.40
CA GLU A 196 4.79 3.57 -9.09
C GLU A 196 3.88 3.25 -10.27
N ILE A 197 3.96 2.04 -10.77
CA ILE A 197 3.19 1.57 -11.92
C ILE A 197 1.91 0.90 -11.44
N LYS A 198 0.80 1.24 -12.08
CA LYS A 198 -0.49 0.62 -11.82
C LYS A 198 -1.19 0.23 -13.12
N THR A 199 -1.96 -0.84 -13.03
CA THR A 199 -2.92 -1.20 -14.08
C THR A 199 -4.30 -1.37 -13.46
N THR A 200 -5.30 -0.93 -14.16
CA THR A 200 -6.70 -1.09 -13.74
C THR A 200 -7.57 -1.35 -14.95
N ASN A 201 -8.88 -1.45 -14.75
CA ASN A 201 -9.82 -1.56 -15.85
C ASN A 201 -10.64 -0.26 -15.98
N TYR A 202 -11.31 -0.12 -17.11
CA TYR A 202 -12.07 1.05 -17.44
C TYR A 202 -13.15 1.42 -16.38
N ASN A 203 -13.74 0.43 -15.72
CA ASN A 203 -14.78 0.66 -14.71
C ASN A 203 -14.20 1.18 -13.38
N ALA A 204 -12.94 0.91 -13.09
CA ALA A 204 -12.27 1.32 -11.85
C ALA A 204 -11.42 2.59 -12.01
N LYS A 205 -11.33 3.16 -13.22
CA LYS A 205 -10.58 4.40 -13.47
C LYS A 205 -11.10 5.57 -12.64
N ASP A 206 -12.40 5.61 -12.37
CA ASP A 206 -13.04 6.72 -11.67
C ASP A 206 -12.59 6.86 -10.20
N HIS A 207 -11.93 5.85 -9.62
CA HIS A 207 -11.30 5.94 -8.31
C HIS A 207 -10.12 6.94 -8.25
N TRP A 208 -9.66 7.44 -9.41
CA TRP A 208 -8.60 8.44 -9.52
C TRP A 208 -9.15 9.87 -9.56
N TRP A 209 -10.44 10.04 -9.32
CA TRP A 209 -11.13 11.31 -9.14
C TRP A 209 -11.98 11.27 -7.88
N SER A 210 -12.06 12.41 -7.19
CA SER A 210 -12.95 12.60 -6.07
C SER A 210 -14.40 12.79 -6.54
N GLU A 211 -15.36 12.79 -5.63
CA GLU A 211 -16.79 12.98 -5.95
C GLU A 211 -17.08 14.35 -6.61
N ASP A 212 -16.28 15.36 -6.32
CA ASP A 212 -16.32 16.70 -6.90
C ASP A 212 -15.46 16.85 -8.17
N GLY A 213 -14.92 15.75 -8.69
CA GLY A 213 -14.18 15.67 -9.95
C GLY A 213 -12.73 16.14 -9.89
N GLN A 214 -12.15 16.30 -8.70
CA GLN A 214 -10.74 16.61 -8.55
C GLN A 214 -9.88 15.38 -8.81
N GLU A 215 -8.71 15.59 -9.39
CA GLU A 215 -7.71 14.55 -9.59
C GLU A 215 -7.10 14.12 -8.26
N ILE A 216 -7.17 12.84 -7.96
CA ILE A 216 -6.63 12.26 -6.72
C ILE A 216 -5.80 11.01 -7.01
N VAL A 217 -5.00 10.61 -6.05
CA VAL A 217 -4.44 9.25 -5.94
C VAL A 217 -5.36 8.45 -5.00
N PRO A 218 -5.81 7.24 -5.36
CA PRO A 218 -6.56 6.39 -4.44
C PRO A 218 -5.81 6.18 -3.12
N LEU A 219 -6.52 6.29 -1.98
CA LEU A 219 -5.91 6.31 -0.65
C LEU A 219 -4.97 5.13 -0.37
N ASN A 220 -5.30 3.94 -0.88
CA ASN A 220 -4.46 2.76 -0.73
C ASN A 220 -3.14 2.86 -1.49
N TYR A 221 -3.11 3.52 -2.65
CA TYR A 221 -1.90 3.78 -3.41
C TYR A 221 -1.13 4.98 -2.84
N GLU A 222 -1.82 5.99 -2.35
CA GLU A 222 -1.21 7.11 -1.65
C GLU A 222 -0.42 6.62 -0.43
N ALA A 223 -1.02 5.79 0.42
CA ALA A 223 -0.35 5.19 1.58
C ALA A 223 0.90 4.39 1.17
N GLN A 224 0.85 3.65 0.05
CA GLN A 224 1.99 2.94 -0.51
C GLN A 224 3.12 3.88 -0.91
N GLY A 225 2.82 4.93 -1.67
CA GLY A 225 3.84 5.87 -2.13
C GLY A 225 4.46 6.67 -0.97
N ARG A 226 3.65 7.09 0.01
CA ARG A 226 4.15 7.76 1.22
C ARG A 226 5.07 6.86 2.03
N HIS A 227 4.73 5.58 2.19
CA HIS A 227 5.61 4.60 2.80
C HIS A 227 6.94 4.46 2.05
N TYR A 228 6.90 4.45 0.73
CA TYR A 228 8.11 4.36 -0.10
C TYR A 228 8.96 5.63 0.00
N MET A 229 8.35 6.82 0.00
CA MET A 229 9.07 8.07 0.22
C MET A 229 9.78 8.08 1.57
N ALA A 230 9.13 7.58 2.63
CA ALA A 230 9.73 7.43 3.95
C ALA A 230 10.93 6.46 3.93
N VAL A 231 10.81 5.27 3.35
CA VAL A 231 11.91 4.30 3.32
C VAL A 231 13.09 4.81 2.51
N MET A 232 12.82 5.40 1.34
CA MET A 232 13.84 5.81 0.37
C MET A 232 14.43 7.19 0.64
N ASN A 233 13.84 7.98 1.54
CA ASN A 233 14.18 9.39 1.76
C ASN A 233 14.08 10.22 0.46
N ILE A 234 13.03 10.00 -0.29
CA ILE A 234 12.72 10.69 -1.54
C ILE A 234 11.48 11.56 -1.32
N ASP A 235 11.45 12.74 -1.90
CA ASP A 235 10.42 13.74 -1.60
C ASP A 235 9.25 13.74 -2.60
N GLU A 236 9.30 12.94 -3.66
CA GLU A 236 8.31 12.96 -4.74
C GLU A 236 7.99 11.53 -5.22
N VAL A 237 6.70 11.25 -5.48
CA VAL A 237 6.27 10.02 -6.13
C VAL A 237 5.27 10.32 -7.26
N PHE A 238 5.52 9.73 -8.42
CA PHE A 238 4.60 9.68 -9.54
C PHE A 238 3.89 8.33 -9.57
N TYR A 239 2.64 8.37 -10.01
CA TYR A 239 1.84 7.19 -10.33
C TYR A 239 1.51 7.23 -11.80
N CYS A 240 1.72 6.11 -12.49
CA CYS A 240 1.26 5.93 -13.85
C CYS A 240 0.34 4.72 -13.90
N CYS A 241 -0.93 4.95 -14.19
CA CYS A 241 -1.96 3.91 -14.20
C CYS A 241 -2.56 3.73 -15.59
N LEU A 242 -2.32 2.60 -16.22
CA LEU A 242 -2.98 2.21 -17.47
C LEU A 242 -4.34 1.59 -17.16
N TYR A 243 -5.42 2.11 -17.78
CA TYR A 243 -6.79 1.60 -17.59
C TYR A 243 -7.45 1.05 -18.87
N GLY A 244 -6.72 1.07 -19.98
CA GLY A 244 -7.19 0.60 -21.27
C GLY A 244 -6.09 -0.07 -22.10
N ASN A 245 -6.13 0.11 -23.43
CA ASN A 245 -5.23 -0.57 -24.36
C ASN A 245 -4.53 0.38 -25.34
N ASN A 246 -4.52 1.67 -25.05
CA ASN A 246 -3.79 2.66 -25.84
C ASN A 246 -3.12 3.70 -24.92
N GLU A 247 -2.23 4.52 -25.49
CA GLU A 247 -1.44 5.51 -24.74
C GLU A 247 -2.24 6.69 -24.18
N ASP A 248 -3.48 6.89 -24.62
CA ASP A 248 -4.35 7.93 -24.09
C ASP A 248 -5.20 7.45 -22.89
N GLU A 249 -5.27 6.14 -22.68
CA GLU A 249 -5.97 5.52 -21.56
C GLU A 249 -5.05 5.34 -20.35
N VAL A 250 -4.35 6.41 -20.00
CA VAL A 250 -3.38 6.48 -18.90
C VAL A 250 -3.67 7.66 -17.99
N ILE A 251 -3.56 7.42 -16.69
CA ILE A 251 -3.65 8.43 -15.65
C ILE A 251 -2.26 8.62 -15.06
N ILE A 252 -1.77 9.86 -15.04
CA ILE A 252 -0.53 10.22 -14.38
C ILE A 252 -0.89 11.14 -13.20
N ARG A 253 -0.39 10.83 -12.00
CA ARG A 253 -0.55 11.63 -10.78
C ARG A 253 0.80 11.83 -10.11
N HIS A 254 0.89 12.86 -9.31
CA HIS A 254 2.08 13.20 -8.56
C HIS A 254 1.66 13.65 -7.16
N ILE A 255 2.42 13.22 -6.15
CA ILE A 255 2.29 13.74 -4.78
C ILE A 255 3.66 14.04 -4.20
N ASP A 256 3.71 15.08 -3.38
CA ASP A 256 4.89 15.45 -2.59
C ASP A 256 4.88 14.72 -1.25
N ARG A 257 6.07 14.59 -0.65
CA ARG A 257 6.25 14.02 0.68
C ARG A 257 5.57 14.88 1.74
N ASP A 258 4.88 14.22 2.63
CA ASP A 258 4.24 14.80 3.81
C ASP A 258 4.85 14.18 5.07
N ARG A 259 5.64 14.98 5.79
CA ARG A 259 6.37 14.52 6.98
C ARG A 259 5.46 14.28 8.18
N ASP A 260 4.34 15.00 8.26
CA ASP A 260 3.37 14.84 9.34
C ASP A 260 2.61 13.51 9.14
N TYR A 261 2.19 13.24 7.91
CA TYR A 261 1.61 11.94 7.56
C TYR A 261 2.59 10.77 7.78
N GLU A 262 3.86 10.97 7.42
CA GLU A 262 4.92 9.96 7.63
C GLU A 262 5.10 9.65 9.11
N ALA A 263 5.07 10.67 9.99
CA ALA A 263 5.20 10.49 11.43
C ALA A 263 4.02 9.70 12.04
N GLU A 264 2.83 9.80 11.45
CA GLU A 264 1.67 9.01 11.85
C GLU A 264 1.75 7.55 11.33
N LEU A 265 2.40 7.34 10.20
CA LEU A 265 2.57 6.02 9.56
C LEU A 265 3.60 5.15 10.30
N ILE A 266 4.62 5.74 10.93
CA ILE A 266 5.73 5.06 11.62
C ILE A 266 5.39 4.78 13.08
#